data_81dcb733a4d79e90a034b294193b8c9f
#
_entry.id   81dcb733a4d79e90a034b294193b8c9f
#
_cell.length_a   1.000
_cell.length_b   1.000
_cell.length_c   1.000
_cell.angle_alpha   90.00
_cell.angle_beta   90.00
_cell.angle_gamma   90.00
#
_symmetry.space_group_name_H-M   'P 1'
#
loop_
_entity.id
_entity.type
_entity.pdbx_description
1 polymer ?
#
loop_
_entity_poly.entity_id
_entity_poly.type
_entity_poly.pdbx_seq_one_letter_code
_entity_poly.pdbx_strand_id
1 'polypeptide(L)'
;MPLLELMLSCVIWSGALLAGLQLWGRGAMQRQNQAERAVLLRQVERDRLQLQQRWRALPKRPCADADMADFVVVADEQPMAPGLRRVLDLSRDEPGLWVRWSALEGTEVLRQRLVTAAGLGRCSEEEWIG
;
A
#
# COMPACT_ATOMS: atom_id res chain seq x y z
N MET A 1 -51.62 36.23 -1.66
CA MET A 1 -51.51 35.08 -0.78
C MET A 1 -50.09 34.95 -0.21
N PRO A 2 -49.71 35.83 0.70
CA PRO A 2 -48.32 35.79 1.21
C PRO A 2 -48.02 34.61 2.10
N LEU A 3 -49.01 33.95 2.69
CA LEU A 3 -48.83 32.83 3.60
C LEU A 3 -48.37 31.56 2.88
N LEU A 4 -48.90 31.34 1.68
CA LEU A 4 -48.54 30.17 0.85
C LEU A 4 -47.14 30.28 0.30
N GLU A 5 -46.73 31.47 -0.11
CA GLU A 5 -45.37 31.74 -0.56
C GLU A 5 -44.33 31.56 0.57
N LEU A 6 -44.70 32.01 1.77
CA LEU A 6 -43.83 31.89 2.95
C LEU A 6 -43.67 30.44 3.34
N MET A 7 -44.74 29.63 3.32
CA MET A 7 -44.65 28.19 3.58
C MET A 7 -43.81 27.46 2.51
N LEU A 8 -43.99 27.80 1.25
CA LEU A 8 -43.22 27.20 0.16
C LEU A 8 -41.75 27.52 0.26
N SER A 9 -41.44 28.77 0.60
CA SER A 9 -40.05 29.19 0.84
C SER A 9 -39.41 28.44 2.00
N CYS A 10 -40.11 28.24 3.11
CA CYS A 10 -39.61 27.48 4.25
C CYS A 10 -39.31 26.01 3.91
N VAL A 11 -40.17 25.37 3.12
CA VAL A 11 -39.96 23.98 2.70
C VAL A 11 -38.73 23.85 1.79
N ILE A 12 -38.55 24.76 0.85
CA ILE A 12 -37.42 24.77 -0.07
C ILE A 12 -36.10 25.00 0.72
N TRP A 13 -36.09 25.95 1.64
CA TRP A 13 -34.90 26.22 2.47
C TRP A 13 -34.57 25.05 3.39
N SER A 14 -35.53 24.42 4.01
CA SER A 14 -35.32 23.24 4.86
C SER A 14 -34.75 22.07 4.06
N GLY A 15 -35.28 21.82 2.87
CA GLY A 15 -34.75 20.78 1.97
C GLY A 15 -33.34 21.04 1.53
N ALA A 16 -33.00 22.29 1.19
CA ALA A 16 -31.65 22.68 0.79
C ALA A 16 -30.64 22.53 1.93
N LEU A 17 -31.00 22.91 3.15
CA LEU A 17 -30.14 22.75 4.35
C LEU A 17 -29.88 21.27 4.65
N LEU A 18 -30.92 20.42 4.61
CA LEU A 18 -30.73 18.97 4.84
C LEU A 18 -29.84 18.32 3.78
N ALA A 19 -30.03 18.66 2.52
CA ALA A 19 -29.18 18.16 1.43
C ALA A 19 -27.73 18.63 1.59
N GLY A 20 -27.50 19.88 1.97
CA GLY A 20 -26.19 20.43 2.23
C GLY A 20 -25.47 19.74 3.40
N LEU A 21 -26.17 19.46 4.49
CA LEU A 21 -25.64 18.74 5.64
C LEU A 21 -25.28 17.30 5.29
N GLN A 22 -26.09 16.61 4.50
CA GLN A 22 -25.80 15.24 4.05
C GLN A 22 -24.57 15.18 3.16
N LEU A 23 -24.43 16.11 2.23
CA LEU A 23 -23.26 16.22 1.36
C LEU A 23 -21.98 16.51 2.17
N TRP A 24 -22.10 17.38 3.15
CA TRP A 24 -20.97 17.72 4.03
C TRP A 24 -20.53 16.55 4.89
N GLY A 25 -21.47 15.80 5.46
CA GLY A 25 -21.20 14.59 6.23
C GLY A 25 -20.52 13.51 5.39
N ARG A 26 -20.95 13.28 4.16
CA ARG A 26 -20.32 12.34 3.23
C ARG A 26 -18.90 12.78 2.85
N GLY A 27 -18.70 14.07 2.60
CA GLY A 27 -17.38 14.63 2.32
C GLY A 27 -16.41 14.49 3.48
N ALA A 28 -16.86 14.69 4.72
CA ALA A 28 -16.05 14.51 5.93
C ALA A 28 -15.65 13.05 6.13
N MET A 29 -16.57 12.08 5.97
CA MET A 29 -16.26 10.64 6.03
C MET A 29 -15.26 10.22 4.97
N GLN A 30 -15.41 10.71 3.75
CA GLN A 30 -14.51 10.40 2.64
C GLN A 30 -13.10 10.94 2.90
N ARG A 31 -12.97 12.13 3.48
CA ARG A 31 -11.68 12.71 3.88
C ARG A 31 -11.02 11.89 4.98
N GLN A 32 -11.77 11.41 5.96
CA GLN A 32 -11.26 10.58 7.02
C GLN A 32 -10.74 9.25 6.49
N ASN A 33 -11.49 8.58 5.62
CA ASN A 33 -11.06 7.34 4.97
C ASN A 33 -9.81 7.54 4.12
N GLN A 34 -9.72 8.65 3.39
CA GLN A 34 -8.51 9.01 2.62
C GLN A 34 -7.32 9.28 3.52
N ALA A 35 -7.51 9.94 4.66
CA ALA A 35 -6.46 10.21 5.63
C ALA A 35 -5.91 8.91 6.25
N GLU A 36 -6.77 7.98 6.64
CA GLU A 36 -6.38 6.66 7.14
C GLU A 36 -5.61 5.85 6.09
N ARG A 37 -6.10 5.85 4.86
CA ARG A 37 -5.42 5.19 3.74
C ARG A 37 -4.05 5.81 3.46
N ALA A 38 -3.93 7.13 3.54
CA ALA A 38 -2.66 7.83 3.36
C ALA A 38 -1.64 7.47 4.45
N VAL A 39 -2.07 7.28 5.69
CA VAL A 39 -1.22 6.82 6.79
C VAL A 39 -0.72 5.40 6.51
N LEU A 40 -1.60 4.48 6.11
CA LEU A 40 -1.23 3.11 5.77
C LEU A 40 -0.25 3.06 4.59
N LEU A 41 -0.47 3.85 3.56
CA LEU A 41 0.43 3.92 2.40
C LEU A 41 1.82 4.46 2.77
N ARG A 42 1.89 5.43 3.68
CA ARG A 42 3.18 5.90 4.21
C ARG A 42 3.90 4.82 5.01
N GLN A 43 3.18 4.04 5.79
CA GLN A 43 3.74 2.89 6.52
C GLN A 43 4.25 1.81 5.55
N VAL A 44 3.50 1.52 4.49
CA VAL A 44 3.94 0.62 3.41
C VAL A 44 5.24 1.11 2.78
N GLU A 45 5.31 2.39 2.45
CA GLU A 45 6.50 2.98 1.82
C GLU A 45 7.71 2.92 2.75
N ARG A 46 7.53 3.19 4.03
CA ARG A 46 8.58 3.05 5.04
C ARG A 46 9.08 1.61 5.14
N ASP A 47 8.17 0.66 5.21
CA ASP A 47 8.51 -0.77 5.26
C ASP A 47 9.27 -1.20 4.02
N ARG A 48 8.81 -0.78 2.85
CA ARG A 48 9.47 -1.06 1.57
C ARG A 48 10.90 -0.54 1.53
N LEU A 49 11.12 0.69 1.94
CA LEU A 49 12.45 1.30 1.96
C LEU A 49 13.38 0.61 2.94
N GLN A 50 12.90 0.25 4.12
CA GLN A 50 13.67 -0.49 5.11
C GLN A 50 14.06 -1.88 4.60
N LEU A 51 13.12 -2.60 3.98
CA LEU A 51 13.39 -3.89 3.34
C LEU A 51 14.43 -3.75 2.24
N GLN A 52 14.30 -2.75 1.39
CA GLN A 52 15.23 -2.49 0.30
C GLN A 52 16.65 -2.25 0.82
N GLN A 53 16.81 -1.50 1.90
CA GLN A 53 18.09 -1.27 2.54
C GLN A 53 18.68 -2.57 3.10
N ARG A 54 17.89 -3.38 3.77
CA ARG A 54 18.32 -4.66 4.31
C ARG A 54 18.74 -5.64 3.21
N TRP A 55 17.95 -5.72 2.14
CA TRP A 55 18.28 -6.57 1.00
C TRP A 55 19.55 -6.13 0.28
N ARG A 56 19.77 -4.83 0.16
CA ARG A 56 21.01 -4.30 -0.43
C ARG A 56 22.24 -4.56 0.42
N ALA A 57 22.10 -4.83 1.69
CA ALA A 57 23.18 -5.22 2.58
C ALA A 57 23.56 -6.70 2.45
N LEU A 58 22.76 -7.52 1.77
CA LEU A 58 23.06 -8.91 1.52
C LEU A 58 24.27 -9.05 0.57
N PRO A 59 25.09 -10.13 0.72
CA PRO A 59 26.22 -10.32 -0.16
C PRO A 59 25.80 -10.55 -1.60
N LYS A 60 26.56 -10.01 -2.55
CA LYS A 60 26.35 -10.25 -3.97
C LYS A 60 26.70 -11.69 -4.32
N ARG A 61 25.88 -12.30 -5.16
CA ARG A 61 26.07 -13.63 -5.72
C ARG A 61 25.91 -13.59 -7.23
N PRO A 62 26.44 -14.58 -7.99
CA PRO A 62 26.09 -14.72 -9.41
C PRO A 62 24.57 -14.86 -9.60
N CYS A 63 24.01 -14.27 -10.64
CA CYS A 63 22.56 -14.32 -10.87
C CYS A 63 22.04 -15.74 -11.08
N ALA A 64 22.88 -16.64 -11.60
CA ALA A 64 22.54 -18.06 -11.75
C ALA A 64 22.33 -18.77 -10.40
N ASP A 65 23.03 -18.33 -9.35
CA ASP A 65 22.98 -18.93 -8.01
C ASP A 65 22.14 -18.06 -7.03
N ALA A 66 21.50 -17.01 -7.51
CA ALA A 66 20.70 -16.12 -6.69
C ALA A 66 19.45 -16.82 -6.19
N ASP A 67 19.45 -17.18 -4.92
CA ASP A 67 18.30 -17.74 -4.23
C ASP A 67 17.54 -16.62 -3.49
N MET A 68 16.24 -16.57 -3.70
CA MET A 68 15.39 -15.61 -3.03
C MET A 68 15.08 -15.98 -1.58
N ALA A 69 15.51 -17.14 -1.11
CA ALA A 69 15.29 -17.59 0.27
C ALA A 69 15.92 -16.63 1.30
N ASP A 70 17.11 -16.10 1.02
CA ASP A 70 17.77 -15.12 1.89
C ASP A 70 16.94 -13.82 2.01
N PHE A 71 16.30 -13.41 0.92
CA PHE A 71 15.43 -12.24 0.92
C PHE A 71 14.18 -12.47 1.75
N VAL A 72 13.60 -13.67 1.71
CA VAL A 72 12.45 -14.06 2.53
C VAL A 72 12.81 -14.02 4.01
N VAL A 73 13.94 -14.57 4.40
CA VAL A 73 14.42 -14.60 5.79
C VAL A 73 14.59 -13.17 6.32
N VAL A 74 15.23 -12.30 5.56
CA VAL A 74 15.42 -10.88 5.94
C VAL A 74 14.08 -10.18 6.11
N ALA A 75 13.13 -10.43 5.21
CA ALA A 75 11.81 -9.83 5.29
C ALA A 75 11.02 -10.33 6.50
N ASP A 76 11.11 -11.61 6.83
CA ASP A 76 10.44 -12.19 7.99
C ASP A 76 11.00 -11.67 9.32
N GLU A 77 12.28 -11.33 9.36
CA GLU A 77 12.91 -10.74 10.53
C GLU A 77 12.55 -9.27 10.75
N GLN A 78 12.06 -8.58 9.73
CA GLN A 78 11.68 -7.17 9.86
C GLN A 78 10.34 -7.03 10.56
N PRO A 79 10.26 -6.27 11.68
CA PRO A 79 9.01 -6.05 12.37
C PRO A 79 8.03 -5.25 11.50
N MET A 80 6.75 -5.61 11.58
CA MET A 80 5.67 -4.95 10.88
C MET A 80 5.11 -3.79 11.68
N ALA A 81 4.74 -2.71 10.99
CA ALA A 81 3.96 -1.63 11.58
C ALA A 81 2.58 -2.13 12.01
N PRO A 82 2.03 -1.64 13.15
CA PRO A 82 0.69 -2.03 13.58
C PRO A 82 -0.35 -1.68 12.51
N GLY A 83 -1.26 -2.61 12.27
CA GLY A 83 -2.32 -2.45 11.26
C GLY A 83 -1.92 -2.83 9.84
N LEU A 84 -0.69 -3.25 9.60
CA LEU A 84 -0.19 -3.66 8.30
C LEU A 84 0.15 -5.15 8.27
N ARG A 85 -0.11 -5.78 7.13
CA ARG A 85 0.27 -7.17 6.85
C ARG A 85 1.09 -7.23 5.57
N ARG A 86 2.17 -7.97 5.61
CA ARG A 86 3.03 -8.25 4.46
C ARG A 86 3.00 -9.73 4.14
N VAL A 87 2.72 -10.06 2.89
CA VAL A 87 2.73 -11.43 2.38
C VAL A 87 3.80 -11.57 1.33
N LEU A 88 4.60 -12.61 1.42
CA LEU A 88 5.70 -12.91 0.52
C LEU A 88 5.38 -14.18 -0.26
N ASP A 89 5.43 -14.10 -1.58
CA ASP A 89 5.23 -15.22 -2.48
C ASP A 89 6.38 -15.32 -3.46
N LEU A 90 6.99 -16.49 -3.55
CA LEU A 90 7.99 -16.77 -4.58
C LEU A 90 7.32 -16.82 -5.96
N SER A 91 7.89 -16.11 -6.94
CA SER A 91 7.41 -16.15 -8.30
C SER A 91 7.73 -17.51 -8.92
N ARG A 92 6.78 -18.05 -9.68
CA ARG A 92 6.94 -19.34 -10.38
C ARG A 92 7.57 -19.20 -11.76
N ASP A 93 7.36 -18.05 -12.37
CA ASP A 93 7.75 -17.82 -13.78
C ASP A 93 9.13 -17.18 -13.91
N GLU A 94 9.53 -16.37 -12.93
CA GLU A 94 10.78 -15.63 -12.90
C GLU A 94 11.43 -15.75 -11.52
N PRO A 95 12.77 -15.73 -11.42
CA PRO A 95 13.45 -15.72 -10.13
C PRO A 95 13.19 -14.39 -9.42
N GLY A 96 12.13 -14.33 -8.64
CA GLY A 96 11.69 -13.14 -7.96
C GLY A 96 10.79 -13.43 -6.78
N LEU A 97 10.56 -12.41 -5.97
CA LEU A 97 9.73 -12.44 -4.79
C LEU A 97 8.63 -11.40 -4.92
N TRP A 98 7.38 -11.86 -4.88
CA TRP A 98 6.24 -10.98 -4.80
C TRP A 98 6.03 -10.54 -3.36
N VAL A 99 5.99 -9.25 -3.15
CA VAL A 99 5.68 -8.65 -1.84
C VAL A 99 4.37 -7.90 -1.95
N ARG A 100 3.43 -8.25 -1.10
CA ARG A 100 2.11 -7.61 -1.03
C ARG A 100 1.90 -7.03 0.36
N TRP A 101 1.50 -5.77 0.39
CA TRP A 101 1.11 -5.09 1.62
C TRP A 101 -0.38 -4.86 1.62
N SER A 102 -1.02 -5.23 2.71
CA SER A 102 -2.45 -5.04 2.92
C SER A 102 -2.71 -4.54 4.34
N ALA A 103 -3.87 -3.93 4.56
CA ALA A 103 -4.32 -3.62 5.91
C ALA A 103 -4.58 -4.93 6.69
N LEU A 104 -4.31 -4.92 7.99
CA LEU A 104 -4.56 -6.08 8.85
C LEU A 104 -6.04 -6.46 8.85
N GLU A 105 -6.92 -5.46 8.80
CA GLU A 105 -8.37 -5.62 8.65
C GLU A 105 -8.74 -5.42 7.18
N GLY A 106 -9.04 -6.52 6.50
CA GLY A 106 -9.49 -6.48 5.12
C GLY A 106 -8.63 -7.30 4.16
N THR A 107 -9.11 -7.41 2.95
CA THR A 107 -8.49 -8.19 1.86
C THR A 107 -7.91 -7.30 0.76
N GLU A 108 -8.06 -5.98 0.86
CA GLU A 108 -7.55 -5.05 -0.14
C GLU A 108 -6.03 -5.00 -0.12
N VAL A 109 -5.41 -5.24 -1.27
CA VAL A 109 -3.97 -5.08 -1.46
C VAL A 109 -3.67 -3.59 -1.67
N LEU A 110 -2.93 -2.99 -0.75
CA LEU A 110 -2.54 -1.58 -0.82
C LEU A 110 -1.41 -1.37 -1.82
N ARG A 111 -0.47 -2.29 -1.87
CA ARG A 111 0.66 -2.27 -2.79
C ARG A 111 1.21 -3.67 -3.03
N GLN A 112 1.68 -3.89 -4.25
CA GLN A 112 2.31 -5.15 -4.66
C GLN A 112 3.54 -4.84 -5.49
N ARG A 113 4.62 -5.58 -5.24
CA ARG A 113 5.86 -5.42 -5.98
C ARG A 113 6.54 -6.75 -6.22
N LEU A 114 7.12 -6.89 -7.42
CA LEU A 114 8.05 -7.97 -7.73
C LEU A 114 9.48 -7.50 -7.44
N VAL A 115 10.17 -8.24 -6.61
CA VAL A 115 11.55 -7.97 -6.22
C VAL A 115 12.45 -9.05 -6.79
N THR A 116 13.50 -8.65 -7.49
CA THR A 116 14.50 -9.55 -8.07
C THR A 116 15.87 -9.19 -7.53
N ALA A 117 16.76 -10.17 -7.45
CA ALA A 117 18.14 -9.95 -7.03
C ALA A 117 18.88 -9.00 -7.99
N ALA A 118 18.64 -9.14 -9.29
CA ALA A 118 19.20 -8.26 -10.30
C ALA A 118 18.68 -6.82 -10.16
N GLY A 119 17.39 -6.64 -9.92
CA GLY A 119 16.77 -5.33 -9.72
C GLY A 119 17.29 -4.60 -8.48
N LEU A 120 17.73 -5.33 -7.45
CA LEU A 120 18.36 -4.78 -6.25
C LEU A 120 19.88 -4.61 -6.39
N GLY A 121 20.46 -5.01 -7.50
CA GLY A 121 21.91 -5.01 -7.70
C GLY A 121 22.65 -6.01 -6.80
N ARG A 122 21.98 -7.10 -6.41
CA ARG A 122 22.55 -8.14 -5.52
C ARG A 122 23.03 -9.38 -6.28
N CYS A 123 22.88 -9.43 -7.58
CA CYS A 123 23.54 -10.40 -8.42
C CYS A 123 24.25 -9.71 -9.60
N SER A 124 25.31 -10.31 -10.08
CA SER A 124 26.04 -9.81 -11.24
C SER A 124 25.96 -10.82 -12.40
N GLU A 125 25.73 -10.31 -13.61
CA GLU A 125 25.73 -11.09 -14.85
C GLU A 125 27.14 -11.28 -15.43
N GLU A 126 28.17 -10.73 -14.78
CA GLU A 126 29.53 -10.65 -15.30
C GLU A 126 30.27 -12.00 -15.44
N GLU A 127 29.66 -13.10 -15.04
CA GLU A 127 30.29 -14.43 -15.13
C GLU A 127 30.19 -15.09 -16.53
N TRP A 128 29.61 -14.41 -17.53
CA TRP A 128 29.50 -14.96 -18.88
C TRP A 128 30.67 -14.63 -19.79
N ILE A 129 31.67 -13.91 -19.31
CA ILE A 129 32.87 -13.56 -20.08
C ILE A 129 34.07 -14.34 -19.53
N GLY A 130 34.15 -15.59 -19.93
CA GLY A 130 35.29 -16.40 -19.55
C GLY A 130 35.35 -17.68 -20.30
#